data_ed46ce24f95c8503d6fbd31b13c44323
#
_entry.id   ed46ce24f95c8503d6fbd31b13c44323
#
_cell.length_a   1.000
_cell.length_b   1.000
_cell.length_c   1.000
_cell.angle_alpha   90.00
_cell.angle_beta   90.00
_cell.angle_gamma   90.00
#
_symmetry.space_group_name_H-M   'P 1'
#
loop_
_entity.id
_entity.type
_entity.pdbx_description
1 polymer ?
#
loop_
_entity_poly.entity_id
_entity_poly.type
_entity_poly.pdbx_seq_one_letter_code
_entity_poly.pdbx_strand_id
1 'polypeptide(L)' 'MKKIQILGPGCPKCKKLAEESEKAARELGLEFEIGKVTDVKEIMKFGVFSTPALVVDGKVKSVGKILDAKQIKDILETEK' A
#
# COMPACT_ATOMS: atom_id res chain seq x y z
N MET A 1 -2.26 4.39 14.84
CA MET A 1 -1.28 4.45 13.73
C MET A 1 -1.77 3.60 12.57
N LYS A 2 -1.70 4.14 11.36
CA LYS A 2 -2.08 3.38 10.15
C LYS A 2 -0.96 2.43 9.77
N LYS A 3 -1.31 1.20 9.50
CA LYS A 3 -0.36 0.22 9.01
C LYS A 3 -0.55 0.05 7.51
N ILE A 4 0.41 0.51 6.73
CA ILE A 4 0.37 0.44 5.27
C ILE A 4 1.36 -0.61 4.81
N GLN A 5 0.91 -1.53 4.00
CA GLN A 5 1.77 -2.58 3.47
C GLN A 5 1.72 -2.58 1.95
N ILE A 6 2.90 -2.65 1.35
CA ILE A 6 3.05 -2.70 -0.10
C ILE A 6 3.47 -4.11 -0.46
N LEU A 7 2.62 -4.81 -1.17
CA LEU A 7 2.88 -6.20 -1.57
C LEU A 7 3.52 -6.24 -2.94
N GLY A 8 4.71 -6.79 -3.03
CA GLY A 8 5.39 -6.93 -4.30
C GLY A 8 6.85 -7.31 -4.15
N PRO A 9 7.44 -7.96 -5.16
CA PRO A 9 8.83 -8.44 -5.10
C PRO A 9 9.90 -7.37 -5.30
N GLY A 10 9.58 -6.10 -5.14
CA GLY A 10 10.55 -5.01 -5.22
C GLY A 10 10.73 -4.41 -6.61
N CYS A 11 9.76 -4.57 -7.48
CA CYS A 11 9.81 -3.97 -8.82
C CYS A 11 9.67 -2.43 -8.74
N PRO A 12 10.03 -1.70 -9.81
CA PRO A 12 9.90 -0.24 -9.83
C PRO A 12 8.49 0.26 -9.50
N LYS A 13 7.47 -0.47 -9.94
CA LYS A 13 6.07 -0.13 -9.65
C LYS A 13 5.77 -0.21 -8.16
N CYS A 14 6.34 -1.20 -7.49
CA CYS A 14 6.17 -1.37 -6.04
C CYS A 14 6.81 -0.21 -5.29
N LYS A 15 7.99 0.24 -5.72
CA LYS A 15 8.66 1.40 -5.13
C LYS A 15 7.83 2.65 -5.31
N LYS A 16 7.27 2.85 -6.50
CA LYS A 16 6.46 4.02 -6.80
C LYS A 16 5.22 4.05 -5.91
N LEU A 17 4.56 2.93 -5.76
CA LEU A 17 3.39 2.83 -4.90
C LEU A 17 3.74 3.13 -3.43
N ALA A 18 4.88 2.64 -2.97
CA ALA A 18 5.34 2.92 -1.62
C ALA A 18 5.60 4.42 -1.40
N GLU A 19 6.26 5.06 -2.36
CA GLU A 19 6.54 6.50 -2.30
C GLU A 19 5.24 7.31 -2.26
N GLU A 20 4.29 6.99 -3.11
CA GLU A 20 3.02 7.69 -3.16
C GLU A 20 2.21 7.46 -1.88
N SER A 21 2.27 6.25 -1.32
CA SER A 21 1.59 5.93 -0.07
C SER A 21 2.15 6.75 1.09
N GLU A 22 3.47 6.85 1.17
CA GLU A 22 4.13 7.64 2.20
C GLU A 22 3.76 9.12 2.06
N LYS A 23 3.81 9.65 0.85
CA LYS A 23 3.45 11.03 0.57
C LYS A 23 2.02 11.33 0.98
N ALA A 24 1.09 10.45 0.61
CA ALA A 24 -0.32 10.62 0.95
C ALA A 24 -0.55 10.65 2.46
N ALA A 25 0.05 9.73 3.19
CA ALA A 25 -0.09 9.66 4.63
C ALA A 25 0.47 10.90 5.32
N ARG A 26 1.62 11.40 4.85
CA ARG A 26 2.23 12.61 5.39
C ARG A 26 1.36 13.85 5.13
N GLU A 27 0.80 13.96 3.95
CA GLU A 27 -0.06 15.08 3.59
C GLU A 27 -1.35 15.11 4.41
N LEU A 28 -1.84 13.97 4.82
CA LEU A 28 -3.01 13.87 5.69
C LEU A 28 -2.67 14.06 7.18
N GLY A 29 -1.39 14.15 7.50
CA GLY A 29 -0.95 14.30 8.88
C GLY A 29 -1.18 13.06 9.73
N LEU A 30 -1.26 11.89 9.12
CA LEU A 30 -1.48 10.63 9.82
C LEU A 30 -0.17 10.07 10.38
N GLU A 31 -0.26 9.46 11.55
CA GLU A 31 0.81 8.62 12.04
C GLU A 31 0.69 7.30 11.30
N PHE A 32 1.78 6.83 10.70
CA PHE A 32 1.72 5.63 9.87
C PHE A 32 3.01 4.84 9.95
N GLU A 33 2.88 3.58 9.56
CA GLU A 33 3.98 2.66 9.41
C GLU A 33 3.86 2.06 8.02
N ILE A 34 4.95 2.08 7.24
CA ILE A 34 4.98 1.46 5.93
C ILE A 34 5.90 0.24 5.95
N GLY A 35 5.35 -0.89 5.55
CA GLY A 35 6.11 -2.12 5.40
C GLY A 35 6.02 -2.60 3.95
N LYS A 36 7.03 -3.32 3.52
CA LYS A 36 7.06 -3.96 2.19
C LYS A 36 7.01 -5.46 2.39
N VAL A 37 6.11 -6.13 1.70
CA VAL A 37 6.02 -7.58 1.71
C VAL A 37 6.51 -8.07 0.36
N THR A 38 7.70 -8.67 0.35
CA THR A 38 8.35 -9.12 -0.88
C THR A 38 8.27 -10.63 -1.09
N ASP A 39 7.95 -11.38 -0.05
CA ASP A 39 7.81 -12.82 -0.13
C ASP A 39 6.49 -13.18 -0.81
N VAL A 40 6.58 -13.90 -1.92
CA VAL A 40 5.41 -14.33 -2.69
C VAL A 40 4.42 -15.12 -1.84
N LYS A 41 4.90 -15.97 -0.94
CA LYS A 41 4.03 -16.74 -0.05
C LYS A 41 3.21 -15.84 0.86
N GLU A 42 3.82 -14.80 1.41
CA GLU A 42 3.13 -13.84 2.27
C GLU A 42 2.12 -13.02 1.46
N ILE A 43 2.49 -12.63 0.24
CA ILE A 43 1.60 -11.90 -0.65
C ILE A 43 0.35 -12.75 -0.95
N MET A 44 0.53 -14.03 -1.21
CA MET A 44 -0.58 -14.94 -1.50
C MET A 44 -1.53 -15.12 -0.31
N LYS A 45 -1.01 -15.00 0.92
CA LYS A 45 -1.84 -15.07 2.12
C LYS A 45 -2.88 -13.95 2.19
N PHE A 46 -2.60 -12.83 1.55
CA PHE A 46 -3.57 -11.73 1.45
C PHE A 46 -4.62 -11.97 0.35
N GLY A 47 -4.52 -13.06 -0.38
CA GLY A 47 -5.40 -13.33 -1.50
C GLY A 47 -5.07 -12.54 -2.75
N VAL A 48 -3.84 -12.04 -2.85
CA VAL A 48 -3.39 -11.18 -3.94
C VAL A 48 -2.53 -11.96 -4.91
N PHE A 49 -2.89 -11.93 -6.18
CA PHE A 49 -2.15 -12.62 -7.23
C PHE A 49 -1.50 -11.67 -8.24
N SER A 50 -1.74 -10.38 -8.11
CA SER A 50 -1.13 -9.36 -8.96
C SER A 50 -0.44 -8.32 -8.10
N THR A 51 0.71 -7.84 -8.54
CA THR A 51 1.48 -6.83 -7.81
C THR A 51 1.70 -5.62 -8.71
N PRO A 52 1.87 -4.44 -8.13
CA PRO A 52 1.89 -4.12 -6.71
C PRO A 52 0.49 -4.11 -6.09
N ALA A 53 0.39 -4.34 -4.81
CA ALA A 53 -0.87 -4.27 -4.10
C ALA A 53 -0.72 -3.40 -2.86
N LEU A 54 -1.79 -2.70 -2.51
CA LEU A 54 -1.83 -1.83 -1.34
C LEU A 54 -2.73 -2.42 -0.27
N VAL A 55 -2.18 -2.56 0.93
CA VAL A 55 -2.92 -3.06 2.10
C VAL A 55 -2.89 -1.98 3.17
N VAL A 56 -4.03 -1.66 3.73
CA VAL A 56 -4.17 -0.70 4.84
C VAL A 56 -4.88 -1.37 5.99
N ASP A 57 -4.23 -1.40 7.16
CA ASP A 57 -4.74 -2.02 8.37
C ASP A 57 -5.26 -3.45 8.15
N GLY A 58 -4.51 -4.23 7.37
CA GLY A 58 -4.83 -5.62 7.08
C GLY A 58 -5.87 -5.84 5.99
N LYS A 59 -6.39 -4.78 5.39
CA LYS A 59 -7.37 -4.86 4.31
C LYS A 59 -6.72 -4.53 2.97
N VAL A 60 -6.92 -5.39 1.99
CA VAL A 60 -6.42 -5.16 0.63
C VAL A 60 -7.26 -4.09 -0.03
N LYS A 61 -6.64 -2.97 -0.38
CA LYS A 61 -7.34 -1.82 -0.97
C LYS A 61 -7.15 -1.69 -2.47
N SER A 62 -6.05 -2.20 -2.98
CA SER A 62 -5.75 -2.12 -4.41
C SER A 62 -4.87 -3.30 -4.81
N VAL A 63 -5.10 -3.80 -6.01
CA VAL A 63 -4.38 -4.95 -6.56
C VAL A 63 -3.98 -4.64 -8.01
N GLY A 64 -2.68 -4.79 -8.29
CA GLY A 64 -2.18 -4.68 -9.66
C GLY A 64 -2.19 -3.27 -10.23
N LYS A 65 -2.35 -2.23 -9.42
CA LYS A 65 -2.42 -0.85 -9.87
C LYS A 65 -1.42 0.03 -9.16
N ILE A 66 -0.88 1.00 -9.89
CA ILE A 66 -0.10 2.09 -9.28
C ILE A 66 -1.10 3.21 -9.01
N LEU A 67 -1.23 3.59 -7.76
CA LEU A 67 -2.09 4.69 -7.36
C LEU A 67 -1.24 5.93 -7.12
N ASP A 68 -1.79 7.11 -7.45
CA ASP A 68 -1.12 8.35 -7.11
C ASP A 68 -1.49 8.76 -5.67
N ALA A 69 -0.82 9.79 -5.16
CA ALA A 69 -1.03 10.25 -3.79
C ALA A 69 -2.48 10.64 -3.52
N LYS A 70 -3.16 11.22 -4.50
CA LYS A 70 -4.55 11.65 -4.36
C LYS A 70 -5.49 10.45 -4.16
N GLN A 71 -5.30 9.41 -4.95
CA GLN A 71 -6.10 8.19 -4.84
C GLN A 71 -5.86 7.49 -3.51
N ILE A 72 -4.60 7.46 -3.07
CA ILE A 72 -4.24 6.85 -1.79
C ILE A 72 -4.81 7.64 -0.63
N LYS A 73 -4.80 8.96 -0.70
CA LYS A 73 -5.43 9.82 0.32
C LYS A 73 -6.90 9.47 0.49
N ASP A 74 -7.62 9.30 -0.61
CA ASP A 74 -9.03 8.93 -0.56
C ASP A 74 -9.22 7.61 0.17
N ILE A 75 -8.36 6.64 -0.10
CA ILE A 75 -8.40 5.33 0.56
C ILE A 75 -8.14 5.48 2.06
N LEU A 76 -7.11 6.23 2.43
CA LEU A 76 -6.73 6.42 3.82
C LEU A 76 -7.81 7.17 4.61
N GLU A 77 -8.46 8.13 4.00
CA GLU A 77 -9.56 8.86 4.64
C GLU A 77 -10.76 7.96 4.89
N THR A 78 -11.03 7.05 3.97
CA THR A 78 -12.14 6.08 4.10
C THR A 78 -11.89 5.09 5.24
N GLU A 79 -10.64 4.81 5.54
CA GLU A 79 -10.23 3.82 6.54
C GLU A 79 -9.95 4.42 7.93
N LYS A 80 -10.48 5.54 8.23
CA LYS A 80 -10.32 6.14 9.57
C LYS A 80 -10.91 5.28 10.67
#